data_f4b72aad55a711f81e375e512c2c6eb7
#
_entry.id   f4b72aad55a711f81e375e512c2c6eb7
#
_cell.length_a   1.000
_cell.length_b   1.000
_cell.length_c   1.000
_cell.angle_alpha   90.00
_cell.angle_beta   90.00
_cell.angle_gamma   90.00
#
_symmetry.space_group_name_H-M   'P 1'
#
loop_
_entity.id
_entity.type
_entity.pdbx_description
1 polymer ?
#
loop_
_entity_poly.entity_id
_entity_poly.type
_entity_poly.pdbx_seq_one_letter_code
_entity_poly.pdbx_strand_id
1 'polypeptide(L)'
;MTQEKEWEREYKRSKFLTKENKPQADAVRFVSFLRRQKFDAEKPKVLDLGCGTGRNSYYFAEHGAKVSGMEISRTAIDLAKQNAEKAGFNIDYKKLSIGETFPYENSEFDIALDVTSSNSLSESEREIFLIETHRVLKNGGYFFTKALCKDGDENAKNLIKKFPGSEKDTYILPDIGVKERVWSKEDFVSTYEKYFQILHMEKKTSYTRMNERSYKRNFWIVYMKKA
;
A
#
# COMPACT_ATOMS: atom_id res chain seq x y z
N MET A 1 2.83 -6.19 17.61
CA MET A 1 2.40 -4.84 18.05
C MET A 1 2.32 -3.95 16.82
N THR A 2 1.19 -3.31 16.60
CA THR A 2 0.96 -2.41 15.47
C THR A 2 1.87 -1.18 15.57
N GLN A 3 2.27 -0.61 14.43
CA GLN A 3 3.10 0.61 14.38
C GLN A 3 2.26 1.89 14.36
N GLU A 4 1.09 1.87 14.98
CA GLU A 4 0.15 3.00 15.00
C GLU A 4 0.77 4.28 15.56
N LYS A 5 1.50 4.18 16.67
CA LYS A 5 2.11 5.34 17.34
C LYS A 5 3.17 6.02 16.48
N GLU A 6 3.97 5.23 15.78
CA GLU A 6 5.03 5.71 14.91
C GLU A 6 4.44 6.43 13.70
N TRP A 7 3.46 5.83 13.01
CA TRP A 7 2.77 6.44 11.88
C TRP A 7 1.96 7.67 12.28
N GLU A 8 1.23 7.63 13.40
CA GLU A 8 0.49 8.79 13.91
C GLU A 8 1.44 9.96 14.20
N ARG A 9 2.61 9.70 14.80
CA ARG A 9 3.63 10.72 15.04
C ARG A 9 4.19 11.28 13.73
N GLU A 10 4.43 10.43 12.73
CA GLU A 10 4.96 10.83 11.44
C GLU A 10 3.96 11.71 10.67
N TYR A 11 2.68 11.36 10.62
CA TYR A 11 1.65 12.20 9.99
C TYR A 11 1.46 13.54 10.69
N LYS A 12 1.65 13.63 12.00
CA LYS A 12 1.63 14.92 12.73
C LYS A 12 2.82 15.81 12.44
N ARG A 13 4.00 15.25 12.14
CA ARG A 13 5.26 15.98 11.95
C ARG A 13 5.57 16.29 10.50
N SER A 14 5.26 15.39 9.60
CA SER A 14 5.71 15.44 8.21
C SER A 14 4.81 16.30 7.35
N LYS A 15 5.28 17.52 7.04
CA LYS A 15 4.66 18.37 6.02
C LYS A 15 4.69 17.72 4.63
N PHE A 16 5.57 16.77 4.39
CA PHE A 16 5.70 16.07 3.10
C PHE A 16 4.56 15.08 2.87
N LEU A 17 4.26 14.23 3.85
CA LEU A 17 3.17 13.26 3.74
C LEU A 17 1.79 13.92 3.63
N THR A 18 1.64 15.12 4.18
CA THR A 18 0.36 15.83 4.24
C THR A 18 0.09 16.77 3.06
N LYS A 19 1.12 17.18 2.29
CA LYS A 19 1.00 18.16 1.20
C LYS A 19 0.74 17.55 -0.18
N GLU A 20 1.04 16.27 -0.38
CA GLU A 20 1.01 15.66 -1.71
C GLU A 20 -0.37 15.07 -2.02
N ASN A 21 -1.16 15.79 -2.81
CA ASN A 21 -2.49 15.35 -3.23
C ASN A 21 -2.52 14.66 -4.61
N LYS A 22 -1.39 14.58 -5.30
CA LYS A 22 -1.32 13.90 -6.59
C LYS A 22 -1.27 12.39 -6.42
N PRO A 23 -2.01 11.61 -7.22
CA PRO A 23 -1.96 10.15 -7.18
C PRO A 23 -0.54 9.68 -7.48
N GLN A 24 -0.15 8.56 -6.91
CA GLN A 24 1.12 7.96 -7.26
C GLN A 24 1.10 7.49 -8.72
N ALA A 25 2.16 7.81 -9.48
CA ALA A 25 2.25 7.47 -10.90
C ALA A 25 2.07 5.96 -11.16
N ASP A 26 2.44 5.11 -10.18
CA ASP A 26 2.28 3.66 -10.31
C ASP A 26 0.81 3.22 -10.18
N ALA A 27 0.00 3.92 -9.37
CA ALA A 27 -1.45 3.70 -9.33
C ALA A 27 -2.13 4.13 -10.65
N VAL A 28 -1.68 5.25 -11.23
CA VAL A 28 -2.16 5.69 -12.57
C VAL A 28 -1.81 4.66 -13.66
N ARG A 29 -0.60 4.12 -13.63
CA ARG A 29 -0.15 3.05 -14.57
C ARG A 29 -0.97 1.77 -14.40
N PHE A 30 -1.36 1.43 -13.18
CA PHE A 30 -2.21 0.29 -12.91
C PHE A 30 -3.59 0.43 -13.58
N VAL A 31 -4.21 1.61 -13.53
CA VAL A 31 -5.47 1.86 -14.27
C VAL A 31 -5.29 1.64 -15.78
N SER A 32 -4.16 2.07 -16.33
CA SER A 32 -3.83 1.81 -17.75
C SER A 32 -3.65 0.32 -18.04
N PHE A 33 -3.09 -0.45 -17.09
CA PHE A 33 -3.01 -1.91 -17.19
C PHE A 33 -4.41 -2.54 -17.17
N LEU A 34 -5.30 -2.16 -16.25
CA LEU A 34 -6.67 -2.68 -16.16
C LEU A 34 -7.43 -2.47 -17.48
N ARG A 35 -7.31 -1.31 -18.11
CA ARG A 35 -7.91 -1.04 -19.43
C ARG A 35 -7.42 -2.02 -20.50
N ARG A 36 -6.12 -2.35 -20.52
CA ARG A 36 -5.56 -3.35 -21.45
C ARG A 36 -6.06 -4.76 -21.15
N GLN A 37 -6.37 -5.07 -19.89
CA GLN A 37 -7.01 -6.34 -19.50
C GLN A 37 -8.51 -6.39 -19.82
N LYS A 38 -9.06 -5.36 -20.47
CA LYS A 38 -10.49 -5.21 -20.75
C LYS A 38 -11.34 -5.32 -19.47
N PHE A 39 -10.77 -4.83 -18.35
CA PHE A 39 -11.53 -4.74 -17.12
C PHE A 39 -12.65 -3.71 -17.33
N ASP A 40 -13.89 -4.19 -17.34
CA ASP A 40 -15.09 -3.42 -17.65
C ASP A 40 -16.09 -3.55 -16.49
N ALA A 41 -15.83 -2.84 -15.40
CA ALA A 41 -16.81 -2.62 -14.36
C ALA A 41 -17.26 -1.17 -14.41
N GLU A 42 -18.55 -0.93 -14.61
CA GLU A 42 -19.12 0.43 -14.75
C GLU A 42 -18.82 1.30 -13.53
N LYS A 43 -18.89 0.73 -12.32
CA LYS A 43 -18.57 1.40 -11.05
C LYS A 43 -17.80 0.44 -10.14
N PRO A 44 -16.50 0.23 -10.39
CA PRO A 44 -15.74 -0.74 -9.61
C PRO A 44 -15.65 -0.35 -8.13
N LYS A 45 -15.78 -1.34 -7.26
CA LYS A 45 -15.48 -1.15 -5.83
C LYS A 45 -13.98 -1.33 -5.60
N VAL A 46 -13.36 -0.30 -5.04
CA VAL A 46 -11.91 -0.25 -4.79
C VAL A 46 -11.61 -0.14 -3.31
N LEU A 47 -10.70 -0.97 -2.81
CA LEU A 47 -10.18 -0.92 -1.45
C LEU A 47 -8.73 -0.41 -1.46
N ASP A 48 -8.47 0.73 -0.83
CA ASP A 48 -7.15 1.34 -0.69
C ASP A 48 -6.59 1.01 0.71
N LEU A 49 -5.63 0.09 0.76
CA LEU A 49 -5.06 -0.49 1.97
C LEU A 49 -3.85 0.33 2.44
N GLY A 50 -3.98 1.01 3.59
CA GLY A 50 -3.03 2.01 4.04
C GLY A 50 -3.09 3.28 3.18
N CYS A 51 -4.30 3.81 3.02
CA CYS A 51 -4.59 4.89 2.07
C CYS A 51 -3.91 6.23 2.39
N GLY A 52 -3.32 6.38 3.58
CA GLY A 52 -2.72 7.62 4.04
C GLY A 52 -3.70 8.79 3.97
N THR A 53 -3.31 9.89 3.31
CA THR A 53 -4.17 11.07 3.11
C THR A 53 -5.14 10.94 1.93
N GLY A 54 -5.27 9.75 1.34
CA GLY A 54 -6.29 9.41 0.34
C GLY A 54 -5.96 9.76 -1.11
N ARG A 55 -4.72 10.12 -1.44
CA ARG A 55 -4.37 10.58 -2.81
C ARG A 55 -4.64 9.58 -3.94
N ASN A 56 -4.46 8.28 -3.70
CA ASN A 56 -4.83 7.25 -4.67
C ASN A 56 -6.33 7.01 -4.64
N SER A 57 -6.95 7.03 -3.46
CA SER A 57 -8.41 6.90 -3.29
C SER A 57 -9.16 7.93 -4.13
N TYR A 58 -8.72 9.22 -4.13
CA TYR A 58 -9.36 10.27 -4.95
C TYR A 58 -9.26 9.97 -6.43
N TYR A 59 -8.09 9.55 -6.87
CA TYR A 59 -7.85 9.24 -8.27
C TYR A 59 -8.82 8.17 -8.78
N PHE A 60 -9.07 7.11 -7.99
CA PHE A 60 -10.04 6.10 -8.36
C PHE A 60 -11.48 6.61 -8.29
N ALA A 61 -11.82 7.43 -7.28
CA ALA A 61 -13.14 8.05 -7.17
C ALA A 61 -13.44 9.00 -8.34
N GLU A 62 -12.46 9.80 -8.75
CA GLU A 62 -12.54 10.69 -9.94
C GLU A 62 -12.79 9.90 -11.25
N HIS A 63 -12.35 8.63 -11.29
CA HIS A 63 -12.58 7.73 -12.41
C HIS A 63 -13.84 6.85 -12.25
N GLY A 64 -14.76 7.24 -11.37
CA GLY A 64 -16.07 6.61 -11.21
C GLY A 64 -16.13 5.41 -10.28
N ALA A 65 -15.05 5.06 -9.59
CA ALA A 65 -15.04 3.97 -8.63
C ALA A 65 -15.76 4.32 -7.33
N LYS A 66 -16.38 3.31 -6.69
CA LYS A 66 -16.79 3.38 -5.28
C LYS A 66 -15.60 2.95 -4.41
N VAL A 67 -15.03 3.90 -3.66
CA VAL A 67 -13.79 3.67 -2.94
C VAL A 67 -14.02 3.54 -1.45
N SER A 68 -13.33 2.58 -0.82
CA SER A 68 -13.13 2.47 0.62
C SER A 68 -11.64 2.54 0.92
N GLY A 69 -11.26 3.19 2.01
CA GLY A 69 -9.86 3.30 2.44
C GLY A 69 -9.67 2.88 3.90
N MET A 70 -8.59 2.15 4.16
CA MET A 70 -8.17 1.79 5.53
C MET A 70 -6.81 2.44 5.82
N GLU A 71 -6.66 3.01 7.01
CA GLU A 71 -5.42 3.65 7.46
C GLU A 71 -5.34 3.60 8.99
N ILE A 72 -4.15 3.35 9.51
CA ILE A 72 -3.93 3.18 10.95
C ILE A 72 -3.84 4.54 11.68
N SER A 73 -3.36 5.59 11.01
CA SER A 73 -3.22 6.93 11.61
C SER A 73 -4.54 7.69 11.59
N ARG A 74 -4.94 8.17 12.76
CA ARG A 74 -6.10 9.06 12.90
C ARG A 74 -5.90 10.37 12.13
N THR A 75 -4.71 10.97 12.27
CA THR A 75 -4.37 12.21 11.56
C THR A 75 -4.48 12.07 10.06
N ALA A 76 -3.98 10.95 9.49
CA ALA A 76 -4.07 10.68 8.06
C ALA A 76 -5.54 10.51 7.60
N ILE A 77 -6.35 9.75 8.34
CA ILE A 77 -7.78 9.55 8.04
C ILE A 77 -8.54 10.88 8.06
N ASP A 78 -8.30 11.73 9.05
CA ASP A 78 -8.99 13.01 9.16
C ASP A 78 -8.63 13.94 7.99
N LEU A 79 -7.37 13.93 7.57
CA LEU A 79 -6.91 14.63 6.34
C LEU A 79 -7.53 14.03 5.08
N ALA A 80 -7.60 12.69 4.97
CA ALA A 80 -8.21 12.01 3.83
C ALA A 80 -9.69 12.39 3.69
N LYS A 81 -10.45 12.39 4.79
CA LYS A 81 -11.86 12.81 4.79
C LYS A 81 -12.04 14.26 4.37
N GLN A 82 -11.26 15.18 4.95
CA GLN A 82 -11.33 16.61 4.61
C GLN A 82 -11.00 16.85 3.12
N ASN A 83 -10.00 16.15 2.60
CA ASN A 83 -9.60 16.29 1.20
C ASN A 83 -10.68 15.72 0.26
N ALA A 84 -11.27 14.56 0.58
CA ALA A 84 -12.37 13.97 -0.18
C ALA A 84 -13.58 14.90 -0.23
N GLU A 85 -13.98 15.44 0.92
CA GLU A 85 -15.08 16.41 1.04
C GLU A 85 -14.85 17.65 0.18
N LYS A 86 -13.64 18.26 0.27
CA LYS A 86 -13.27 19.43 -0.56
C LYS A 86 -13.30 19.12 -2.05
N ALA A 87 -13.00 17.89 -2.45
CA ALA A 87 -13.05 17.44 -3.84
C ALA A 87 -14.44 16.97 -4.29
N GLY A 88 -15.43 16.95 -3.41
CA GLY A 88 -16.82 16.51 -3.69
C GLY A 88 -16.96 14.99 -3.79
N PHE A 89 -16.05 14.20 -3.23
CA PHE A 89 -16.12 12.74 -3.23
C PHE A 89 -16.61 12.18 -1.91
N ASN A 90 -17.48 11.17 -1.99
CA ASN A 90 -17.88 10.37 -0.83
C ASN A 90 -17.07 9.06 -0.82
N ILE A 91 -16.04 9.00 0.05
CA ILE A 91 -15.15 7.85 0.22
C ILE A 91 -15.29 7.33 1.66
N ASP A 92 -15.51 6.01 1.80
CA ASP A 92 -15.63 5.37 3.11
C ASP A 92 -14.24 5.12 3.72
N TYR A 93 -13.78 6.03 4.57
CA TYR A 93 -12.50 5.90 5.27
C TYR A 93 -12.67 5.34 6.68
N LYS A 94 -11.95 4.23 6.96
CA LYS A 94 -11.92 3.56 8.27
C LYS A 94 -10.53 3.65 8.91
N LYS A 95 -10.49 4.12 10.16
CA LYS A 95 -9.27 4.01 10.97
C LYS A 95 -9.13 2.58 11.45
N LEU A 96 -8.30 1.80 10.77
CA LEU A 96 -8.05 0.40 11.09
C LEU A 96 -6.69 -0.04 10.54
N SER A 97 -6.03 -0.98 11.24
CA SER A 97 -4.81 -1.61 10.75
C SER A 97 -5.14 -2.58 9.61
N ILE A 98 -4.34 -2.55 8.54
CA ILE A 98 -4.41 -3.56 7.48
C ILE A 98 -3.84 -4.93 7.90
N GLY A 99 -3.25 -5.03 9.09
CA GLY A 99 -2.81 -6.28 9.71
C GLY A 99 -3.85 -6.92 10.63
N GLU A 100 -5.11 -6.46 10.57
CA GLU A 100 -6.25 -6.96 11.34
C GLU A 100 -7.36 -7.47 10.40
N THR A 101 -8.42 -8.10 10.96
CA THR A 101 -9.58 -8.53 10.18
C THR A 101 -10.29 -7.33 9.55
N PHE A 102 -10.58 -7.39 8.24
CA PHE A 102 -11.22 -6.31 7.52
C PHE A 102 -12.74 -6.31 7.75
N PRO A 103 -13.35 -5.14 8.03
CA PRO A 103 -14.79 -5.01 8.29
C PRO A 103 -15.60 -4.94 6.98
N TYR A 104 -15.33 -5.88 6.08
CA TYR A 104 -15.95 -5.98 4.76
C TYR A 104 -16.37 -7.42 4.47
N GLU A 105 -17.37 -7.57 3.59
CA GLU A 105 -17.90 -8.86 3.19
C GLU A 105 -16.92 -9.64 2.27
N ASN A 106 -17.14 -10.96 2.18
CA ASN A 106 -16.42 -11.78 1.21
C ASN A 106 -16.73 -11.33 -0.21
N SER A 107 -15.72 -11.28 -1.08
CA SER A 107 -15.89 -10.95 -2.50
C SER A 107 -16.61 -9.61 -2.72
N GLU A 108 -16.29 -8.61 -1.92
CA GLU A 108 -16.93 -7.30 -2.01
C GLU A 108 -16.26 -6.38 -3.06
N PHE A 109 -14.94 -6.44 -3.20
CA PHE A 109 -14.16 -5.50 -4.00
C PHE A 109 -13.71 -6.08 -5.34
N ASP A 110 -13.70 -5.23 -6.36
CA ASP A 110 -13.16 -5.55 -7.69
C ASP A 110 -11.64 -5.32 -7.73
N ILE A 111 -11.16 -4.37 -6.96
CA ILE A 111 -9.76 -3.93 -6.93
C ILE A 111 -9.31 -3.71 -5.49
N ALA A 112 -8.10 -4.16 -5.15
CA ALA A 112 -7.38 -3.76 -3.95
C ALA A 112 -6.05 -3.07 -4.32
N LEU A 113 -5.66 -2.07 -3.52
CA LEU A 113 -4.40 -1.33 -3.65
C LEU A 113 -3.61 -1.43 -2.36
N ASP A 114 -2.31 -1.70 -2.48
CA ASP A 114 -1.33 -1.57 -1.40
C ASP A 114 -0.11 -0.81 -1.94
N VAL A 115 0.01 0.46 -1.58
CA VAL A 115 1.11 1.28 -2.11
C VAL A 115 2.07 1.64 -0.98
N THR A 116 3.01 0.75 -0.70
CA THR A 116 4.06 0.85 0.32
C THR A 116 3.57 0.80 1.77
N SER A 117 2.35 0.34 2.03
CA SER A 117 1.79 0.24 3.38
C SER A 117 2.08 -1.10 4.06
N SER A 118 1.94 -2.23 3.34
CA SER A 118 2.20 -3.58 3.90
C SER A 118 3.67 -3.83 4.26
N ASN A 119 4.59 -2.98 3.82
CA ASN A 119 6.01 -3.07 4.22
C ASN A 119 6.20 -2.94 5.74
N SER A 120 5.29 -2.22 6.42
CA SER A 120 5.37 -1.97 7.87
C SER A 120 4.75 -3.06 8.73
N LEU A 121 4.12 -4.06 8.12
CA LEU A 121 3.51 -5.17 8.85
C LEU A 121 4.56 -6.16 9.40
N SER A 122 4.30 -6.72 10.58
CA SER A 122 4.99 -7.91 11.06
C SER A 122 4.63 -9.13 10.21
N GLU A 123 5.35 -10.22 10.36
CA GLU A 123 5.10 -11.45 9.60
C GLU A 123 3.67 -11.98 9.86
N SER A 124 3.24 -12.00 11.12
CA SER A 124 1.87 -12.43 11.48
C SER A 124 0.78 -11.48 10.98
N GLU A 125 1.00 -10.15 11.06
CA GLU A 125 0.07 -9.17 10.51
C GLU A 125 -0.01 -9.26 8.99
N ARG A 126 1.09 -9.58 8.32
CA ARG A 126 1.14 -9.77 6.86
C ARG A 126 0.36 -10.99 6.40
N GLU A 127 0.41 -12.07 7.18
CA GLU A 127 -0.40 -13.25 6.89
C GLU A 127 -1.90 -12.93 6.94
N ILE A 128 -2.36 -12.22 7.98
CA ILE A 128 -3.74 -11.72 8.08
C ILE A 128 -4.07 -10.81 6.89
N PHE A 129 -3.19 -9.87 6.57
CA PHE A 129 -3.34 -8.95 5.44
C PHE A 129 -3.59 -9.69 4.11
N LEU A 130 -2.81 -10.73 3.82
CA LEU A 130 -2.94 -11.50 2.59
C LEU A 130 -4.24 -12.32 2.55
N ILE A 131 -4.57 -12.98 3.66
CA ILE A 131 -5.82 -13.73 3.81
C ILE A 131 -7.02 -12.82 3.62
N GLU A 132 -7.05 -11.68 4.31
CA GLU A 132 -8.16 -10.74 4.27
C GLU A 132 -8.28 -10.04 2.90
N THR A 133 -7.15 -9.62 2.30
CA THR A 133 -7.17 -9.06 0.94
C THR A 133 -7.73 -10.06 -0.07
N HIS A 134 -7.32 -11.33 0.04
CA HIS A 134 -7.88 -12.40 -0.79
C HIS A 134 -9.36 -12.61 -0.51
N ARG A 135 -9.78 -12.63 0.75
CA ARG A 135 -11.18 -12.86 1.14
C ARG A 135 -12.11 -11.80 0.57
N VAL A 136 -11.76 -10.53 0.72
CA VAL A 136 -12.62 -9.40 0.31
C VAL A 136 -12.61 -9.13 -1.18
N LEU A 137 -11.60 -9.59 -1.92
CA LEU A 137 -11.58 -9.49 -3.37
C LEU A 137 -12.54 -10.50 -4.00
N LYS A 138 -13.25 -10.09 -5.04
CA LYS A 138 -14.04 -10.97 -5.91
C LYS A 138 -13.14 -11.94 -6.66
N ASN A 139 -13.67 -13.10 -7.03
CA ASN A 139 -12.98 -13.96 -8.00
C ASN A 139 -12.76 -13.18 -9.29
N GLY A 140 -11.56 -13.24 -9.83
CA GLY A 140 -11.17 -12.41 -10.97
C GLY A 140 -10.84 -10.95 -10.63
N GLY A 141 -10.95 -10.54 -9.37
CA GLY A 141 -10.57 -9.20 -8.89
C GLY A 141 -9.07 -8.96 -8.94
N TYR A 142 -8.67 -7.72 -9.04
CA TYR A 142 -7.27 -7.31 -9.22
C TYR A 142 -6.67 -6.78 -7.93
N PHE A 143 -5.39 -7.08 -7.72
CA PHE A 143 -4.62 -6.56 -6.61
C PHE A 143 -3.34 -5.90 -7.13
N PHE A 144 -3.15 -4.63 -6.80
CA PHE A 144 -1.90 -3.90 -7.05
C PHE A 144 -1.14 -3.71 -5.75
N THR A 145 0.13 -4.12 -5.72
CA THR A 145 1.04 -3.75 -4.64
C THR A 145 2.32 -3.11 -5.16
N LYS A 146 2.77 -2.08 -4.44
CA LYS A 146 4.11 -1.50 -4.54
C LYS A 146 4.84 -1.79 -3.25
N ALA A 147 5.81 -2.69 -3.31
CA ALA A 147 6.57 -3.15 -2.15
C ALA A 147 8.04 -2.75 -2.24
N LEU A 148 8.70 -2.56 -1.09
CA LEU A 148 10.13 -2.28 -1.04
C LEU A 148 10.94 -3.49 -1.54
N CYS A 149 11.84 -3.25 -2.48
CA CYS A 149 12.66 -4.29 -3.09
C CYS A 149 14.04 -4.34 -2.42
N LYS A 150 14.50 -5.54 -2.09
CA LYS A 150 15.85 -5.81 -1.58
C LYS A 150 16.88 -5.91 -2.71
N ASP A 151 16.47 -6.45 -3.86
CA ASP A 151 17.37 -6.85 -4.94
C ASP A 151 18.04 -5.65 -5.63
N GLY A 152 19.36 -5.52 -5.40
CA GLY A 152 20.16 -4.42 -5.91
C GLY A 152 19.89 -3.06 -5.23
N ASP A 153 19.22 -3.04 -4.07
CA ASP A 153 19.04 -1.84 -3.25
C ASP A 153 20.14 -1.75 -2.19
N GLU A 154 21.21 -1.04 -2.47
CA GLU A 154 22.32 -0.87 -1.54
C GLU A 154 21.90 -0.10 -0.28
N ASN A 155 20.92 0.79 -0.39
CA ASN A 155 20.41 1.52 0.76
C ASN A 155 19.65 0.59 1.72
N ALA A 156 18.82 -0.31 1.18
CA ALA A 156 18.14 -1.35 1.96
C ALA A 156 19.15 -2.27 2.68
N LYS A 157 20.19 -2.72 1.99
CA LYS A 157 21.26 -3.53 2.61
C LYS A 157 21.95 -2.82 3.76
N ASN A 158 22.25 -1.54 3.56
CA ASN A 158 22.88 -0.71 4.61
C ASN A 158 21.96 -0.49 5.82
N LEU A 159 20.65 -0.28 5.58
CA LEU A 159 19.66 -0.12 6.64
C LEU A 159 19.51 -1.42 7.45
N ILE A 160 19.38 -2.58 6.80
CA ILE A 160 19.32 -3.88 7.47
C ILE A 160 20.58 -4.10 8.34
N LYS A 161 21.77 -3.77 7.81
CA LYS A 161 23.03 -3.95 8.54
C LYS A 161 23.15 -3.02 9.77
N LYS A 162 22.73 -1.76 9.63
CA LYS A 162 22.92 -0.73 10.66
C LYS A 162 21.79 -0.69 11.70
N PHE A 163 20.57 -0.98 11.26
CA PHE A 163 19.36 -0.85 12.07
C PHE A 163 18.45 -2.08 11.87
N PRO A 164 18.95 -3.30 12.16
CA PRO A 164 18.20 -4.52 11.91
C PRO A 164 16.88 -4.54 12.66
N GLY A 165 15.82 -4.99 11.99
CA GLY A 165 14.58 -5.38 12.65
C GLY A 165 14.65 -6.79 13.23
N SER A 166 13.59 -7.20 13.91
CA SER A 166 13.50 -8.51 14.57
C SER A 166 13.16 -9.67 13.62
N GLU A 167 12.74 -9.38 12.39
CA GLU A 167 12.30 -10.36 11.40
C GLU A 167 13.23 -10.35 10.19
N LYS A 168 13.15 -11.41 9.36
CA LYS A 168 13.94 -11.53 8.12
C LYS A 168 13.77 -10.31 7.23
N ASP A 169 14.88 -9.76 6.74
CA ASP A 169 14.92 -8.66 5.77
C ASP A 169 14.12 -7.42 6.21
N THR A 170 14.14 -7.15 7.52
CA THR A 170 13.53 -5.96 8.11
C THR A 170 14.58 -5.02 8.68
N TYR A 171 14.25 -3.75 8.73
CA TYR A 171 15.01 -2.72 9.43
C TYR A 171 14.07 -1.75 10.15
N ILE A 172 14.62 -1.01 11.10
CA ILE A 172 13.90 0.07 11.78
C ILE A 172 14.44 1.40 11.26
N LEU A 173 13.58 2.25 10.75
CA LEU A 173 13.96 3.60 10.30
C LEU A 173 14.39 4.43 11.53
N PRO A 174 15.65 4.88 11.61
CA PRO A 174 16.20 5.45 12.84
C PRO A 174 15.48 6.71 13.31
N ASP A 175 14.99 7.53 12.37
CA ASP A 175 14.38 8.82 12.70
C ASP A 175 12.89 8.72 13.05
N ILE A 176 12.22 7.69 12.57
CA ILE A 176 10.76 7.50 12.72
C ILE A 176 10.42 6.31 13.62
N GLY A 177 11.31 5.34 13.75
CA GLY A 177 11.06 4.12 14.53
C GLY A 177 10.14 3.11 13.83
N VAL A 178 9.77 3.35 12.57
CA VAL A 178 8.95 2.43 11.78
C VAL A 178 9.80 1.25 11.32
N LYS A 179 9.32 0.03 11.55
CA LYS A 179 9.87 -1.18 10.98
C LYS A 179 9.39 -1.32 9.52
N GLU A 180 10.30 -1.61 8.62
CA GLU A 180 9.99 -1.89 7.22
C GLU A 180 10.63 -3.21 6.77
N ARG A 181 9.89 -3.99 5.99
CA ARG A 181 10.38 -5.17 5.29
C ARG A 181 10.74 -4.81 3.86
N VAL A 182 11.84 -5.39 3.37
CA VAL A 182 12.21 -5.41 1.95
C VAL A 182 12.16 -6.84 1.42
N TRP A 183 11.82 -6.99 0.13
CA TRP A 183 11.55 -8.26 -0.49
C TRP A 183 12.59 -8.63 -1.56
N SER A 184 13.18 -9.82 -1.49
CA SER A 184 13.73 -10.44 -2.69
C SER A 184 12.59 -10.86 -3.63
N LYS A 185 12.91 -11.09 -4.90
CA LYS A 185 11.92 -11.59 -5.86
C LYS A 185 11.36 -12.94 -5.41
N GLU A 186 12.23 -13.85 -5.00
CA GLU A 186 11.89 -15.21 -4.58
C GLU A 186 10.95 -15.21 -3.37
N ASP A 187 11.29 -14.43 -2.33
CA ASP A 187 10.45 -14.33 -1.13
C ASP A 187 9.09 -13.71 -1.43
N PHE A 188 9.06 -12.67 -2.28
CA PHE A 188 7.81 -12.05 -2.68
C PHE A 188 6.91 -13.05 -3.42
N VAL A 189 7.42 -13.67 -4.47
CA VAL A 189 6.69 -14.63 -5.29
C VAL A 189 6.18 -15.79 -4.44
N SER A 190 7.07 -16.45 -3.68
CA SER A 190 6.69 -17.60 -2.85
C SER A 190 5.64 -17.28 -1.77
N THR A 191 5.54 -16.01 -1.36
CA THR A 191 4.57 -15.55 -0.36
C THR A 191 3.23 -15.21 -1.02
N TYR A 192 3.24 -14.41 -2.08
CA TYR A 192 2.01 -13.88 -2.68
C TYR A 192 1.31 -14.87 -3.62
N GLU A 193 2.05 -15.78 -4.30
CA GLU A 193 1.46 -16.80 -5.18
C GLU A 193 0.62 -17.86 -4.43
N LYS A 194 0.71 -17.91 -3.10
CA LYS A 194 -0.21 -18.73 -2.27
C LYS A 194 -1.66 -18.24 -2.35
N TYR A 195 -1.85 -16.96 -2.68
CA TYR A 195 -3.15 -16.28 -2.65
C TYR A 195 -3.57 -15.71 -4.00
N PHE A 196 -2.60 -15.29 -4.84
CA PHE A 196 -2.87 -14.53 -6.06
C PHE A 196 -2.03 -15.03 -7.22
N GLN A 197 -2.59 -14.97 -8.42
CA GLN A 197 -1.83 -15.12 -9.66
C GLN A 197 -1.08 -13.82 -9.96
N ILE A 198 0.23 -13.86 -10.07
CA ILE A 198 1.03 -12.71 -10.50
C ILE A 198 0.92 -12.56 -12.02
N LEU A 199 0.37 -11.44 -12.48
CA LEU A 199 0.22 -11.11 -13.91
C LEU A 199 1.34 -10.24 -14.45
N HIS A 200 1.92 -9.40 -13.59
CA HIS A 200 3.03 -8.52 -13.92
C HIS A 200 3.87 -8.24 -12.68
N MET A 201 5.18 -8.29 -12.84
CA MET A 201 6.12 -7.91 -11.80
C MET A 201 7.33 -7.22 -12.42
N GLU A 202 7.57 -5.98 -12.04
CA GLU A 202 8.76 -5.23 -12.48
C GLU A 202 9.49 -4.59 -11.30
N LYS A 203 10.81 -4.48 -11.42
CA LYS A 203 11.64 -3.71 -10.49
C LYS A 203 11.75 -2.27 -10.99
N LYS A 204 11.34 -1.33 -10.13
CA LYS A 204 11.41 0.10 -10.42
C LYS A 204 12.31 0.81 -9.43
N THR A 205 13.24 1.61 -9.93
CA THR A 205 14.03 2.51 -9.10
C THR A 205 13.37 3.88 -9.01
N SER A 206 13.28 4.41 -7.82
CA SER A 206 12.74 5.74 -7.55
C SER A 206 13.56 6.42 -6.44
N TYR A 207 13.33 7.73 -6.26
CA TYR A 207 13.94 8.47 -5.16
C TYR A 207 12.87 8.79 -4.11
N THR A 208 13.14 8.39 -2.88
CA THR A 208 12.32 8.76 -1.72
C THR A 208 13.03 9.90 -0.99
N ARG A 209 12.32 11.00 -0.74
CA ARG A 209 12.85 12.10 0.04
C ARG A 209 12.45 11.94 1.50
N MET A 210 13.45 11.99 2.40
CA MET A 210 13.25 11.88 3.83
C MET A 210 14.31 12.75 4.54
N ASN A 211 13.91 13.54 5.54
CA ASN A 211 14.79 14.45 6.27
C ASN A 211 15.67 15.31 5.33
N GLU A 212 15.03 15.95 4.35
CA GLU A 212 15.68 16.82 3.34
C GLU A 212 16.70 16.11 2.42
N ARG A 213 16.93 14.82 2.61
CA ARG A 213 17.81 13.99 1.78
C ARG A 213 17.02 13.11 0.81
N SER A 214 17.58 12.91 -0.36
CA SER A 214 17.03 12.02 -1.37
C SER A 214 17.73 10.67 -1.31
N TYR A 215 16.95 9.60 -1.17
CA TYR A 215 17.45 8.23 -1.11
C TYR A 215 16.97 7.46 -2.34
N LYS A 216 17.88 6.84 -3.05
CA LYS A 216 17.56 5.90 -4.12
C LYS A 216 17.01 4.62 -3.51
N ARG A 217 15.83 4.20 -3.92
CA ARG A 217 15.16 2.99 -3.45
C ARG A 217 14.65 2.18 -4.62
N ASN A 218 14.70 0.87 -4.48
CA ASN A 218 14.08 -0.05 -5.42
C ASN A 218 12.73 -0.51 -4.89
N PHE A 219 11.79 -0.69 -5.81
CA PHE A 219 10.44 -1.17 -5.51
C PHE A 219 10.07 -2.30 -6.46
N TRP A 220 9.31 -3.25 -5.98
CA TRP A 220 8.52 -4.17 -6.77
C TRP A 220 7.18 -3.51 -7.09
N ILE A 221 6.84 -3.45 -8.36
CA ILE A 221 5.53 -3.04 -8.88
C ILE A 221 4.87 -4.32 -9.36
N VAL A 222 3.81 -4.75 -8.69
CA VAL A 222 3.22 -6.05 -8.93
C VAL A 222 1.71 -5.94 -9.13
N TYR A 223 1.24 -6.47 -10.25
CA TYR A 223 -0.17 -6.60 -10.56
C TYR A 223 -0.57 -8.06 -10.48
N MET A 224 -1.59 -8.34 -9.70
CA MET A 224 -2.04 -9.69 -9.38
C MET A 224 -3.54 -9.82 -9.60
N LYS A 225 -4.01 -11.05 -9.64
CA LYS A 225 -5.43 -11.40 -9.78
C LYS A 225 -5.78 -12.52 -8.80
N LYS A 226 -6.96 -12.42 -8.18
CA LYS A 226 -7.55 -13.53 -7.47
C LYS A 226 -8.13 -14.52 -8.49
N ALA A 227 -7.71 -15.79 -8.40
CA ALA A 227 -8.20 -16.88 -9.25
C ALA A 227 -9.67 -17.21 -8.98
#